data_5bda622a06d90ea9c899fc05853daeb3
#
_entry.id   5bda622a06d90ea9c899fc05853daeb3
#
_cell.length_a   1.000
_cell.length_b   1.000
_cell.length_c   1.000
_cell.angle_alpha   90.00
_cell.angle_beta   90.00
_cell.angle_gamma   90.00
#
_symmetry.space_group_name_H-M   'P 1'
#
loop_
_entity.id
_entity.type
_entity.pdbx_description
1 polymer ?
#
loop_
_entity_poly.entity_id
_entity_poly.type
_entity_poly.pdbx_seq_one_letter_code
_entity_poly.pdbx_strand_id
1 'polypeptide(L)'
;MILALASCKSNKKGNSDWLKEYDVKVAIDETFKPIMDNLAQSYGMAYSEANMKPIYESEDQAIRDLVNDSVRCIIVTRKLNDNELTIIRSHHLDATQAMIASDAIALVVNKENKDSLITLDEIKGIVTGKITRWEQLSNHTKSGELKLVFDASGSST
;
A
#
# COMPACT_ATOMS: atom_id res chain seq x y z
N MET A 1 -20.96 -28.52 -58.67
CA MET A 1 -19.76 -27.89 -58.07
C MET A 1 -20.27 -26.93 -57.00
N ILE A 2 -20.26 -27.34 -55.75
CA ILE A 2 -20.79 -26.57 -54.61
C ILE A 2 -19.59 -26.01 -53.86
N LEU A 3 -19.41 -24.67 -53.87
CA LEU A 3 -18.40 -23.96 -53.07
C LEU A 3 -18.96 -23.76 -51.64
N ALA A 4 -18.39 -24.43 -50.68
CA ALA A 4 -18.63 -24.16 -49.25
C ALA A 4 -17.74 -23.02 -48.78
N LEU A 5 -18.31 -21.84 -48.49
CA LEU A 5 -17.64 -20.74 -47.86
C LEU A 5 -17.51 -21.03 -46.34
N ALA A 6 -16.33 -21.46 -45.87
CA ALA A 6 -16.03 -21.52 -44.47
C ALA A 6 -15.81 -20.11 -43.94
N SER A 7 -16.81 -19.55 -43.27
CA SER A 7 -16.67 -18.31 -42.49
C SER A 7 -15.85 -18.57 -41.21
N CYS A 8 -14.58 -18.18 -41.21
CA CYS A 8 -13.79 -18.11 -39.99
C CYS A 8 -14.36 -17.03 -39.08
N LYS A 9 -15.07 -17.43 -38.03
CA LYS A 9 -15.49 -16.57 -36.95
C LYS A 9 -14.25 -16.20 -36.14
N SER A 10 -13.64 -15.06 -36.45
CA SER A 10 -12.57 -14.48 -35.65
C SER A 10 -13.16 -14.08 -34.31
N ASN A 11 -12.95 -14.93 -33.30
CA ASN A 11 -13.17 -14.57 -31.90
C ASN A 11 -12.09 -13.57 -31.50
N LYS A 12 -12.36 -12.28 -31.63
CA LYS A 12 -11.57 -11.26 -30.93
C LYS A 12 -11.88 -11.40 -29.44
N LYS A 13 -11.13 -12.26 -28.75
CA LYS A 13 -11.06 -12.22 -27.29
C LYS A 13 -10.49 -10.86 -26.92
N GLY A 14 -11.30 -10.03 -26.29
CA GLY A 14 -10.86 -8.74 -25.77
C GLY A 14 -9.78 -8.96 -24.70
N ASN A 15 -8.87 -8.01 -24.55
CA ASN A 15 -7.74 -8.01 -23.61
C ASN A 15 -8.13 -8.12 -22.11
N SER A 16 -9.41 -8.36 -21.79
CA SER A 16 -9.93 -8.50 -20.43
C SER A 16 -10.11 -9.97 -19.97
N ASP A 17 -9.85 -10.94 -20.84
CA ASP A 17 -10.09 -12.36 -20.51
C ASP A 17 -9.12 -12.93 -19.47
N TRP A 18 -7.96 -12.29 -19.25
CA TRP A 18 -7.01 -12.70 -18.21
C TRP A 18 -7.56 -12.49 -16.78
N LEU A 19 -8.46 -11.52 -16.60
CA LEU A 19 -9.13 -11.29 -15.30
C LEU A 19 -10.24 -12.30 -15.00
N LYS A 20 -10.74 -12.98 -16.03
CA LYS A 20 -11.83 -13.95 -15.90
C LYS A 20 -11.38 -15.36 -15.57
N GLU A 21 -10.13 -15.68 -15.84
CA GLU A 21 -9.60 -17.06 -15.77
C GLU A 21 -8.69 -17.28 -14.57
N TYR A 22 -8.22 -16.21 -13.89
CA TYR A 22 -7.26 -16.32 -12.79
C TYR A 22 -7.63 -15.47 -11.59
N ASP A 23 -7.48 -16.06 -10.40
CA ASP A 23 -7.49 -15.33 -9.14
C ASP A 23 -6.31 -14.34 -9.12
N VAL A 24 -6.57 -13.06 -9.20
CA VAL A 24 -5.53 -12.04 -9.12
C VAL A 24 -5.22 -11.76 -7.66
N LYS A 25 -4.05 -12.21 -7.22
CA LYS A 25 -3.52 -11.88 -5.88
C LYS A 25 -2.95 -10.47 -5.89
N VAL A 26 -3.40 -9.65 -4.96
CA VAL A 26 -2.90 -8.30 -4.73
C VAL A 26 -2.38 -8.23 -3.30
N ALA A 27 -1.09 -8.05 -3.13
CA ALA A 27 -0.50 -7.84 -1.81
C ALA A 27 -0.65 -6.37 -1.41
N ILE A 28 -1.15 -6.12 -0.23
CA ILE A 28 -1.62 -4.81 0.21
C ILE A 28 -1.07 -4.55 1.60
N ASP A 29 -0.47 -3.39 1.80
CA ASP A 29 -0.12 -2.94 3.14
C ASP A 29 -1.36 -2.95 4.04
N GLU A 30 -1.23 -3.58 5.21
CA GLU A 30 -2.33 -3.82 6.14
C GLU A 30 -3.05 -2.54 6.59
N THR A 31 -2.36 -1.38 6.55
CA THR A 31 -2.95 -0.08 6.91
C THR A 31 -4.07 0.32 5.95
N PHE A 32 -4.06 -0.17 4.72
CA PHE A 32 -5.08 0.11 3.71
C PHE A 32 -6.28 -0.84 3.77
N LYS A 33 -6.27 -1.84 4.66
CA LYS A 33 -7.33 -2.85 4.72
C LYS A 33 -8.75 -2.27 4.74
N PRO A 34 -9.11 -1.27 5.57
CA PRO A 34 -10.48 -0.76 5.62
C PRO A 34 -10.97 -0.16 4.30
N ILE A 35 -10.07 0.51 3.56
CA ILE A 35 -10.40 1.11 2.26
C ILE A 35 -10.47 0.02 1.19
N MET A 36 -9.52 -0.90 1.20
CA MET A 36 -9.41 -1.93 0.17
C MET A 36 -10.48 -3.00 0.25
N ASP A 37 -10.97 -3.36 1.45
CA ASP A 37 -12.11 -4.25 1.60
C ASP A 37 -13.36 -3.67 0.91
N ASN A 38 -13.63 -2.36 1.09
CA ASN A 38 -14.75 -1.69 0.44
C ASN A 38 -14.57 -1.61 -1.09
N LEU A 39 -13.37 -1.31 -1.57
CA LEU A 39 -13.07 -1.26 -3.00
C LEU A 39 -13.17 -2.64 -3.65
N ALA A 40 -12.64 -3.67 -3.02
CA ALA A 40 -12.72 -5.05 -3.52
C ALA A 40 -14.17 -5.53 -3.62
N GLN A 41 -14.99 -5.22 -2.60
CA GLN A 41 -16.41 -5.54 -2.63
C GLN A 41 -17.14 -4.80 -3.76
N SER A 42 -16.90 -3.50 -3.91
CA SER A 42 -17.51 -2.68 -4.96
C SER A 42 -17.10 -3.16 -6.35
N TYR A 43 -15.83 -3.53 -6.53
CA TYR A 43 -15.30 -4.07 -7.77
C TYR A 43 -15.94 -5.41 -8.13
N GLY A 44 -16.05 -6.33 -7.14
CA GLY A 44 -16.71 -7.62 -7.33
C GLY A 44 -18.20 -7.50 -7.70
N MET A 45 -18.92 -6.47 -7.17
CA MET A 45 -20.29 -6.18 -7.56
C MET A 45 -20.39 -5.68 -9.00
N ALA A 46 -19.44 -4.86 -9.45
CA ALA A 46 -19.42 -4.30 -10.79
C ALA A 46 -18.94 -5.30 -11.86
N TYR A 47 -18.04 -6.19 -11.47
CA TYR A 47 -17.38 -7.16 -12.36
C TYR A 47 -17.44 -8.56 -11.73
N SER A 48 -18.60 -9.20 -11.83
CA SER A 48 -18.89 -10.49 -11.19
C SER A 48 -17.97 -11.65 -11.61
N GLU A 49 -17.26 -11.52 -12.73
CA GLU A 49 -16.31 -12.53 -13.22
C GLU A 49 -14.85 -12.25 -12.82
N ALA A 50 -14.58 -11.11 -12.19
CA ALA A 50 -13.25 -10.74 -11.74
C ALA A 50 -13.05 -11.16 -10.28
N ASN A 51 -12.08 -12.04 -10.03
CA ASN A 51 -11.77 -12.52 -8.69
C ASN A 51 -10.46 -11.91 -8.21
N MET A 52 -10.54 -10.76 -7.54
CA MET A 52 -9.41 -10.14 -6.87
C MET A 52 -9.28 -10.70 -5.45
N LYS A 53 -8.12 -11.27 -5.12
CA LYS A 53 -7.81 -11.79 -3.78
C LYS A 53 -6.84 -10.84 -3.07
N PRO A 54 -7.30 -9.99 -2.16
CA PRO A 54 -6.43 -9.16 -1.35
C PRO A 54 -5.66 -10.03 -0.34
N ILE A 55 -4.36 -9.78 -0.21
CA ILE A 55 -3.47 -10.35 0.81
C ILE A 55 -2.96 -9.17 1.62
N TYR A 56 -3.35 -9.10 2.89
CA TYR A 56 -2.92 -8.03 3.79
C TYR A 56 -1.68 -8.45 4.56
N GLU A 57 -0.63 -7.66 4.42
CA GLU A 57 0.68 -7.95 5.01
C GLU A 57 1.47 -6.64 5.21
N SER A 58 2.65 -6.71 5.81
CA SER A 58 3.50 -5.52 5.94
C SER A 58 4.00 -5.04 4.57
N GLU A 59 4.25 -3.73 4.44
CA GLU A 59 4.78 -3.13 3.22
C GLU A 59 6.03 -3.86 2.71
N ASP A 60 6.97 -4.15 3.62
CA ASP A 60 8.20 -4.87 3.27
C ASP A 60 7.92 -6.28 2.74
N GLN A 61 6.90 -6.97 3.24
CA GLN A 61 6.54 -8.30 2.74
C GLN A 61 5.91 -8.19 1.34
N ALA A 62 4.98 -7.26 1.15
CA ALA A 62 4.35 -7.02 -0.16
C ALA A 62 5.39 -6.70 -1.25
N ILE A 63 6.38 -5.88 -0.92
CA ILE A 63 7.48 -5.57 -1.83
C ILE A 63 8.35 -6.80 -2.12
N ARG A 64 8.68 -7.60 -1.10
CA ARG A 64 9.42 -8.87 -1.29
C ARG A 64 8.66 -9.83 -2.21
N ASP A 65 7.35 -9.94 -2.03
CA ASP A 65 6.51 -10.83 -2.84
C ASP A 65 6.45 -10.39 -4.29
N LEU A 66 6.41 -9.08 -4.56
CA LEU A 66 6.52 -8.53 -5.92
C LEU A 66 7.89 -8.81 -6.55
N VAL A 67 8.96 -8.53 -5.81
CA VAL A 67 10.35 -8.71 -6.28
C VAL A 67 10.64 -10.19 -6.59
N ASN A 68 10.06 -11.11 -5.81
CA ASN A 68 10.18 -12.56 -6.00
C ASN A 68 9.16 -13.15 -6.99
N ASP A 69 8.40 -12.30 -7.68
CA ASP A 69 7.36 -12.71 -8.65
C ASP A 69 6.27 -13.62 -8.05
N SER A 70 6.02 -13.53 -6.75
CA SER A 70 4.96 -14.26 -6.04
C SER A 70 3.59 -13.62 -6.24
N VAL A 71 3.57 -12.29 -6.44
CA VAL A 71 2.38 -11.49 -6.78
C VAL A 71 2.70 -10.56 -7.95
N ARG A 72 1.66 -10.14 -8.68
CA ARG A 72 1.78 -9.26 -9.85
C ARG A 72 1.35 -7.83 -9.58
N CYS A 73 0.72 -7.58 -8.45
CA CYS A 73 0.23 -6.27 -8.06
C CYS A 73 0.41 -6.09 -6.55
N ILE A 74 0.90 -4.92 -6.16
CA ILE A 74 0.98 -4.53 -4.75
C ILE A 74 0.41 -3.13 -4.56
N ILE A 75 -0.06 -2.83 -3.36
CA ILE A 75 -0.49 -1.50 -2.92
C ILE A 75 0.30 -1.16 -1.66
N VAL A 76 1.17 -0.18 -1.77
CA VAL A 76 2.15 0.21 -0.74
C VAL A 76 2.24 1.74 -0.64
N THR A 77 2.89 2.24 0.39
CA THR A 77 2.97 3.68 0.67
C THR A 77 4.09 4.38 -0.10
N ARG A 78 5.11 3.66 -0.54
CA ARG A 78 6.29 4.20 -1.20
C ARG A 78 6.49 3.66 -2.63
N LYS A 79 7.32 4.34 -3.38
CA LYS A 79 7.82 3.82 -4.66
C LYS A 79 8.88 2.74 -4.43
N LEU A 80 9.01 1.85 -5.40
CA LEU A 80 10.12 0.90 -5.47
C LEU A 80 11.45 1.66 -5.64
N ASN A 81 12.48 1.22 -4.94
CA ASN A 81 13.82 1.75 -5.09
C ASN A 81 14.57 1.13 -6.29
N ASP A 82 15.73 1.69 -6.64
CA ASP A 82 16.48 1.27 -7.81
C ASP A 82 16.96 -0.18 -7.75
N ASN A 83 17.27 -0.69 -6.54
CA ASN A 83 17.69 -2.08 -6.37
C ASN A 83 16.51 -3.03 -6.62
N GLU A 84 15.33 -2.73 -6.08
CA GLU A 84 14.10 -3.49 -6.28
C GLU A 84 13.71 -3.52 -7.77
N LEU A 85 13.78 -2.37 -8.43
CA LEU A 85 13.53 -2.28 -9.88
C LEU A 85 14.56 -3.08 -10.70
N THR A 86 15.82 -3.10 -10.28
CA THR A 86 16.87 -3.86 -10.95
C THR A 86 16.62 -5.36 -10.83
N ILE A 87 16.20 -5.85 -9.67
CA ILE A 87 15.89 -7.27 -9.47
C ILE A 87 14.67 -7.65 -10.34
N ILE A 88 13.59 -6.84 -10.34
CA ILE A 88 12.42 -7.09 -11.18
C ILE A 88 12.80 -7.19 -12.65
N ARG A 89 13.64 -6.28 -13.15
CA ARG A 89 14.14 -6.34 -14.54
C ARG A 89 14.99 -7.57 -14.83
N SER A 90 15.73 -8.09 -13.84
CA SER A 90 16.51 -9.32 -14.02
C SER A 90 15.60 -10.56 -14.26
N HIS A 91 14.33 -10.49 -13.84
CA HIS A 91 13.30 -11.47 -14.15
C HIS A 91 12.58 -11.20 -15.48
N HIS A 92 13.11 -10.29 -16.33
CA HIS A 92 12.50 -9.86 -17.59
C HIS A 92 11.12 -9.22 -17.44
N LEU A 93 10.86 -8.58 -16.30
CA LEU A 93 9.64 -7.87 -15.96
C LEU A 93 9.88 -6.37 -15.84
N ASP A 94 8.87 -5.57 -16.17
CA ASP A 94 8.86 -4.13 -15.94
C ASP A 94 7.74 -3.77 -14.95
N ALA A 95 8.10 -3.02 -13.91
CA ALA A 95 7.13 -2.54 -12.92
C ALA A 95 6.57 -1.18 -13.35
N THR A 96 5.25 -1.12 -13.53
CA THR A 96 4.53 0.14 -13.70
C THR A 96 4.06 0.64 -12.34
N GLN A 97 4.35 1.89 -12.02
CA GLN A 97 3.99 2.50 -10.74
C GLN A 97 3.05 3.68 -10.98
N ALA A 98 1.92 3.70 -10.27
CA ALA A 98 0.95 4.80 -10.30
C ALA A 98 0.56 5.20 -8.89
N MET A 99 0.46 6.50 -8.63
CA MET A 99 -0.11 7.01 -7.39
C MET A 99 -1.63 7.00 -7.53
N ILE A 100 -2.31 6.24 -6.66
CA ILE A 100 -3.77 6.10 -6.67
C ILE A 100 -4.46 6.94 -5.60
N ALA A 101 -3.73 7.31 -4.54
CA ALA A 101 -4.24 8.14 -3.45
C ALA A 101 -3.09 8.88 -2.76
N SER A 102 -3.43 9.87 -1.95
CA SER A 102 -2.53 10.52 -0.99
C SER A 102 -3.11 10.34 0.40
N ASP A 103 -2.25 9.98 1.33
CA ASP A 103 -2.59 9.86 2.75
C ASP A 103 -1.91 10.97 3.55
N ALA A 104 -2.37 11.15 4.79
CA ALA A 104 -1.80 12.14 5.71
C ALA A 104 -1.78 11.59 7.14
N ILE A 105 -0.72 11.90 7.88
CA ILE A 105 -0.61 11.58 9.30
C ILE A 105 -1.25 12.71 10.09
N ALA A 106 -2.25 12.39 10.91
CA ALA A 106 -2.87 13.31 11.85
C ALA A 106 -2.34 13.05 13.27
N LEU A 107 -1.79 14.08 13.87
CA LEU A 107 -1.41 14.04 15.29
C LEU A 107 -2.66 14.32 16.12
N VAL A 108 -3.00 13.38 17.00
CA VAL A 108 -4.15 13.52 17.89
C VAL A 108 -3.71 13.60 19.34
N VAL A 109 -4.41 14.40 20.11
CA VAL A 109 -4.19 14.58 21.55
C VAL A 109 -5.48 14.38 22.31
N ASN A 110 -5.39 14.02 23.58
CA ASN A 110 -6.57 13.97 24.46
C ASN A 110 -7.19 15.39 24.53
N LYS A 111 -8.53 15.46 24.54
CA LYS A 111 -9.28 16.75 24.58
C LYS A 111 -8.93 17.65 25.76
N GLU A 112 -8.42 17.06 26.85
CA GLU A 112 -7.97 17.80 28.04
C GLU A 112 -6.52 18.27 27.93
N ASN A 113 -5.79 17.86 26.88
CA ASN A 113 -4.44 18.34 26.64
C ASN A 113 -4.49 19.77 26.11
N LYS A 114 -3.85 20.70 26.81
CA LYS A 114 -3.75 22.10 26.43
C LYS A 114 -2.66 22.36 25.40
N ASP A 115 -1.72 21.41 25.25
CA ASP A 115 -0.61 21.49 24.31
C ASP A 115 -1.11 21.04 22.94
N SER A 116 -1.47 22.00 22.08
CA SER A 116 -2.06 21.76 20.77
C SER A 116 -1.12 22.05 19.60
N LEU A 117 0.10 22.48 19.89
CA LEU A 117 1.11 22.83 18.89
C LEU A 117 2.37 22.02 19.13
N ILE A 118 2.88 21.43 18.06
CA ILE A 118 4.18 20.77 18.00
C ILE A 118 4.80 21.05 16.62
N THR A 119 6.09 21.31 16.59
CA THR A 119 6.80 21.57 15.34
C THR A 119 7.34 20.29 14.73
N LEU A 120 7.60 20.28 13.42
CA LEU A 120 8.22 19.17 12.72
C LEU A 120 9.62 18.83 13.28
N ASP A 121 10.38 19.83 13.71
CA ASP A 121 11.71 19.62 14.28
C ASP A 121 11.62 18.98 15.67
N GLU A 122 10.61 19.35 16.46
CA GLU A 122 10.33 18.69 17.73
C GLU A 122 9.91 17.23 17.52
N ILE A 123 9.04 16.93 16.55
CA ILE A 123 8.68 15.55 16.19
C ILE A 123 9.93 14.77 15.80
N LYS A 124 10.77 15.32 14.92
CA LYS A 124 12.06 14.68 14.57
C LYS A 124 12.96 14.46 15.78
N GLY A 125 13.02 15.45 16.67
CA GLY A 125 13.78 15.35 17.91
C GLY A 125 13.29 14.22 18.81
N ILE A 126 11.99 14.05 18.93
CA ILE A 126 11.35 12.97 19.70
C ILE A 126 11.67 11.62 19.06
N VAL A 127 11.40 11.45 17.78
CA VAL A 127 11.59 10.17 17.07
C VAL A 127 13.07 9.73 17.06
N THR A 128 13.98 10.69 16.99
CA THR A 128 15.44 10.40 17.04
C THR A 128 16.02 10.29 18.45
N GLY A 129 15.20 10.44 19.50
CA GLY A 129 15.62 10.38 20.89
C GLY A 129 16.44 11.59 21.39
N LYS A 130 16.49 12.68 20.62
CA LYS A 130 17.11 13.95 21.03
C LYS A 130 16.27 14.69 22.06
N ILE A 131 14.95 14.58 21.97
CA ILE A 131 13.98 15.11 22.91
C ILE A 131 13.40 13.92 23.67
N THR A 132 13.66 13.89 24.98
CA THR A 132 13.27 12.79 25.88
C THR A 132 12.42 13.26 27.05
N ARG A 133 12.19 14.54 27.17
CA ARG A 133 11.42 15.17 28.24
C ARG A 133 10.46 16.21 27.68
N TRP A 134 9.30 16.33 28.30
CA TRP A 134 8.27 17.30 27.90
C TRP A 134 8.75 18.73 27.97
N GLU A 135 9.59 19.08 28.94
CA GLU A 135 10.11 20.45 29.13
C GLU A 135 11.05 20.93 28.00
N GLN A 136 11.47 20.03 27.11
CA GLN A 136 12.29 20.37 25.96
C GLN A 136 11.47 20.85 24.75
N LEU A 137 10.14 20.74 24.81
CA LEU A 137 9.24 21.27 23.78
C LEU A 137 8.97 22.75 24.02
N SER A 138 8.80 23.49 22.92
CA SER A 138 8.56 24.94 22.98
C SER A 138 7.20 25.27 23.60
N ASN A 139 6.22 24.41 23.43
CA ASN A 139 4.87 24.58 23.94
C ASN A 139 4.48 23.33 24.75
N HIS A 140 4.66 23.41 26.07
CA HIS A 140 4.40 22.32 26.99
C HIS A 140 3.70 22.79 28.25
N THR A 141 2.73 22.02 28.70
CA THR A 141 2.10 22.14 30.02
C THR A 141 2.44 20.96 30.92
N LYS A 142 3.08 19.93 30.36
CA LYS A 142 3.51 18.72 31.06
C LYS A 142 4.99 18.78 31.38
N SER A 143 5.39 18.03 32.42
CA SER A 143 6.78 17.84 32.81
C SER A 143 7.08 16.35 32.99
N GLY A 144 8.36 16.00 32.91
CA GLY A 144 8.81 14.62 33.10
C GLY A 144 9.27 13.94 31.83
N GLU A 145 9.48 12.64 31.93
CA GLU A 145 9.94 11.81 30.80
C GLU A 145 8.89 11.67 29.72
N LEU A 146 9.33 11.85 28.47
CA LEU A 146 8.52 11.60 27.27
C LEU A 146 8.78 10.17 26.81
N LYS A 147 7.75 9.32 26.80
CA LYS A 147 7.84 7.93 26.34
C LYS A 147 7.35 7.83 24.91
N LEU A 148 8.20 7.35 24.02
CA LEU A 148 7.88 7.04 22.66
C LEU A 148 7.56 5.55 22.53
N VAL A 149 6.44 5.24 21.93
CA VAL A 149 6.00 3.86 21.69
C VAL A 149 5.82 3.69 20.18
N PHE A 150 6.46 2.69 19.63
CA PHE A 150 6.32 2.30 18.22
C PHE A 150 5.43 1.07 18.11
N ASP A 151 4.84 0.90 16.96
CA ASP A 151 4.15 -0.31 16.57
C ASP A 151 5.14 -1.44 16.27
N ALA A 152 4.65 -2.61 15.86
CA ALA A 152 5.47 -3.78 15.54
C ALA A 152 6.51 -3.47 14.45
N SER A 153 7.65 -4.15 14.50
CA SER A 153 8.68 -4.04 13.48
C SER A 153 8.12 -4.46 12.11
N GLY A 154 8.25 -3.59 11.11
CA GLY A 154 7.74 -3.81 9.76
C GLY A 154 6.36 -3.19 9.49
N SER A 155 5.73 -2.55 10.51
CA SER A 155 4.56 -1.71 10.29
C SER A 155 4.95 -0.47 9.48
N SER A 156 4.06 0.01 8.61
CA SER A 156 4.24 1.23 7.81
C SER A 156 3.90 2.51 8.57
N THR A 157 3.47 2.41 9.81
CA THR A 157 3.20 3.54 10.73
C THR A 157 4.36 3.85 11.63
#